data_6657523bd71ccdbcb6b71bb5961a6110
#
_entry.id   6657523bd71ccdbcb6b71bb5961a6110
#
_cell.length_a   1.000
_cell.length_b   1.000
_cell.length_c   1.000
_cell.angle_alpha   90.00
_cell.angle_beta   90.00
_cell.angle_gamma   90.00
#
_symmetry.space_group_name_H-M   'P 1'
#
loop_
_entity.id
_entity.type
_entity.pdbx_description
1 polymer ?
#
loop_
_entity_poly.entity_id
_entity_poly.type
_entity_poly.pdbx_seq_one_letter_code
_entity_poly.pdbx_strand_id
1 'polypeptide(L)'
;MNPPVRGPAHRDAIWRGLEQGVVDVLGSDHAPHTLEEKARPYPESPSGMTGVQTLVPIMLNHVNAGRLSLERFVDLTSAGPQRLFGFVGKGRIAAGYDADFTLVDMKRSETIRDDWIASRSRWTPYDGKTVTGWPVGAIVRGRRVMWEGEVTAPPNGEVVRFA
;
A
#
# COMPACT_ATOMS: atom_id res chain seq x y z
N MET A 1 16.95 0.97 6.83
CA MET A 1 15.68 1.62 7.19
C MET A 1 15.90 2.59 8.34
N ASN A 2 15.26 3.75 8.27
CA ASN A 2 15.27 4.72 9.36
C ASN A 2 13.83 5.25 9.54
N PRO A 3 13.16 4.95 10.65
CA PRO A 3 13.62 4.13 11.77
C PRO A 3 13.94 2.69 11.39
N PRO A 4 14.80 2.01 12.16
CA PRO A 4 15.21 0.64 11.83
C PRO A 4 14.07 -0.37 12.07
N VAL A 5 14.04 -1.40 11.25
CA VAL A 5 13.16 -2.57 11.48
C VAL A 5 13.61 -3.27 12.77
N ARG A 6 12.68 -3.48 13.70
CA ARG A 6 12.94 -4.07 15.00
C ARG A 6 12.67 -5.59 15.01
N GLY A 7 13.00 -6.24 16.10
CA GLY A 7 12.84 -7.68 16.28
C GLY A 7 11.38 -8.16 16.35
N PRO A 8 11.17 -9.49 16.37
CA PRO A 8 9.82 -10.10 16.31
C PRO A 8 8.83 -9.59 17.35
N ALA A 9 9.26 -9.34 18.59
CA ALA A 9 8.38 -8.84 19.64
C ALA A 9 7.75 -7.48 19.32
N HIS A 10 8.50 -6.59 18.67
CA HIS A 10 7.96 -5.30 18.21
C HIS A 10 6.97 -5.47 17.06
N ARG A 11 7.26 -6.36 16.12
CA ARG A 11 6.32 -6.71 15.05
C ARG A 11 5.00 -7.24 15.60
N ASP A 12 5.06 -8.15 16.58
CA ASP A 12 3.88 -8.74 17.21
C ASP A 12 3.08 -7.69 18.01
N ALA A 13 3.77 -6.71 18.63
CA ALA A 13 3.11 -5.58 19.27
C ALA A 13 2.39 -4.67 18.27
N ILE A 14 2.97 -4.44 17.09
CA ILE A 14 2.30 -3.68 16.00
C ILE A 14 1.04 -4.41 15.53
N TRP A 15 1.11 -5.73 15.32
CA TRP A 15 -0.08 -6.52 14.94
C TRP A 15 -1.19 -6.41 15.98
N ARG A 16 -0.89 -6.53 17.27
CA ARG A 16 -1.88 -6.29 18.33
C ARG A 16 -2.44 -4.88 18.29
N GLY A 17 -1.60 -3.87 18.04
CA GLY A 17 -2.05 -2.48 17.89
C GLY A 17 -3.00 -2.27 16.70
N LEU A 18 -2.80 -2.99 15.58
CA LEU A 18 -3.71 -3.02 14.44
C LEU A 18 -5.08 -3.62 14.82
N GLU A 19 -5.07 -4.75 15.51
CA GLU A 19 -6.28 -5.45 15.97
C GLU A 19 -7.08 -4.63 16.99
N GLN A 20 -6.38 -3.96 17.91
CA GLN A 20 -6.99 -3.18 19.00
C GLN A 20 -7.40 -1.76 18.58
N GLY A 21 -7.16 -1.36 17.34
CA GLY A 21 -7.54 -0.03 16.87
C GLY A 21 -6.61 1.11 17.33
N VAL A 22 -5.41 0.79 17.83
CA VAL A 22 -4.40 1.79 18.24
C VAL A 22 -3.72 2.43 17.03
N VAL A 23 -3.62 1.70 15.91
CA VAL A 23 -3.04 2.21 14.65
C VAL A 23 -4.17 2.75 13.79
N ASP A 24 -4.10 3.99 13.37
CA ASP A 24 -5.16 4.67 12.60
C ASP A 24 -5.00 4.54 11.09
N VAL A 25 -3.75 4.48 10.59
CA VAL A 25 -3.47 4.45 9.14
C VAL A 25 -2.31 3.51 8.82
N LEU A 26 -2.29 3.01 7.60
CA LEU A 26 -1.15 2.33 7.00
C LEU A 26 -0.43 3.26 6.03
N GLY A 27 0.89 3.37 6.18
CA GLY A 27 1.77 4.06 5.26
C GLY A 27 2.80 3.11 4.66
N SER A 28 3.17 3.32 3.42
CA SER A 28 4.15 2.48 2.72
C SER A 28 5.60 2.84 3.01
N ASP A 29 5.85 4.03 3.53
CA ASP A 29 7.20 4.61 3.67
C ASP A 29 8.03 4.44 2.38
N HIS A 30 7.39 4.75 1.23
CA HIS A 30 8.00 4.57 -0.08
C HIS A 30 9.14 5.56 -0.31
N ALA A 31 10.36 5.13 -0.03
CA ALA A 31 11.60 5.88 -0.21
C ALA A 31 12.58 5.08 -1.07
N PRO A 32 12.35 5.03 -2.40
CA PRO A 32 13.12 4.20 -3.32
C PRO A 32 14.54 4.74 -3.53
N HIS A 33 15.50 3.84 -3.50
CA HIS A 33 16.90 4.06 -3.87
C HIS A 33 17.34 2.97 -4.84
N THR A 34 18.30 3.26 -5.71
CA THR A 34 18.79 2.25 -6.65
C THR A 34 19.58 1.15 -5.93
N LEU A 35 19.73 -0.01 -6.58
CA LEU A 35 20.56 -1.09 -6.03
C LEU A 35 22.01 -0.66 -5.84
N GLU A 36 22.56 0.18 -6.73
CA GLU A 36 23.89 0.73 -6.61
C GLU A 36 24.05 1.61 -5.36
N GLU A 37 23.07 2.46 -5.08
CA GLU A 37 23.04 3.28 -3.86
C GLU A 37 22.92 2.38 -2.61
N LYS A 38 22.10 1.35 -2.67
CA LYS A 38 21.89 0.38 -1.58
C LYS A 38 23.11 -0.51 -1.32
N ALA A 39 23.95 -0.75 -2.32
CA ALA A 39 25.15 -1.55 -2.22
C ALA A 39 26.33 -0.84 -1.54
N ARG A 40 26.22 0.47 -1.28
CA ARG A 40 27.26 1.22 -0.56
C ARG A 40 27.45 0.70 0.85
N PRO A 41 28.67 0.78 1.41
CA PRO A 41 28.89 0.39 2.80
C PRO A 41 28.13 1.31 3.77
N TYR A 42 27.82 0.81 4.96
CA TYR A 42 27.27 1.64 6.04
C TYR A 42 28.36 2.62 6.57
N PRO A 43 28.07 3.91 6.79
CA PRO A 43 26.74 4.56 6.77
C PRO A 43 26.37 5.24 5.45
N GLU A 44 27.10 5.05 4.38
CA GLU A 44 26.88 5.71 3.07
C GLU A 44 25.65 5.16 2.31
N SER A 45 25.25 3.91 2.62
CA SER A 45 24.04 3.32 2.05
C SER A 45 22.79 4.06 2.58
N PRO A 46 21.97 4.67 1.70
CA PRO A 46 20.79 5.40 2.12
C PRO A 46 19.73 4.46 2.70
N SER A 47 19.00 4.93 3.71
CA SER A 47 17.82 4.22 4.22
C SER A 47 16.62 4.41 3.30
N GLY A 48 15.75 3.42 3.24
CA GLY A 48 14.54 3.43 2.43
C GLY A 48 14.42 2.22 1.50
N MET A 49 13.19 1.98 1.05
CA MET A 49 12.86 0.89 0.12
C MET A 49 11.60 1.25 -0.68
N THR A 50 11.31 0.50 -1.72
CA THR A 50 10.02 0.57 -2.40
C THR A 50 8.93 -0.05 -1.53
N GLY A 51 7.74 0.55 -1.52
CA GLY A 51 6.64 0.06 -0.67
C GLY A 51 5.25 0.33 -1.24
N VAL A 52 5.06 1.43 -2.00
CA VAL A 52 3.71 1.87 -2.41
C VAL A 52 2.97 0.84 -3.25
N GLN A 53 3.65 0.18 -4.19
CA GLN A 53 3.02 -0.80 -5.09
C GLN A 53 2.73 -2.13 -4.38
N THR A 54 3.53 -2.49 -3.37
CA THR A 54 3.42 -3.77 -2.67
C THR A 54 2.52 -3.72 -1.44
N LEU A 55 2.13 -2.52 -0.96
CA LEU A 55 1.32 -2.36 0.25
C LEU A 55 0.02 -3.17 0.17
N VAL A 56 -0.77 -2.97 -0.89
CA VAL A 56 -2.08 -3.61 -1.04
C VAL A 56 -1.97 -5.14 -1.10
N PRO A 57 -1.19 -5.75 -2.02
CA PRO A 57 -1.13 -7.20 -2.10
C PRO A 57 -0.54 -7.87 -0.85
N ILE A 58 0.45 -7.25 -0.18
CA ILE A 58 0.99 -7.77 1.08
C ILE A 58 -0.09 -7.77 2.18
N MET A 59 -0.87 -6.70 2.30
CA MET A 59 -1.90 -6.61 3.34
C MET A 59 -3.11 -7.50 3.03
N LEU A 60 -3.52 -7.63 1.77
CA LEU A 60 -4.56 -8.59 1.37
C LEU A 60 -4.16 -10.04 1.68
N ASN A 61 -2.88 -10.38 1.51
CA ASN A 61 -2.37 -11.69 1.93
C ASN A 61 -2.49 -11.91 3.45
N HIS A 62 -2.29 -10.86 4.26
CA HIS A 62 -2.54 -10.94 5.70
C HIS A 62 -4.02 -11.04 6.04
N VAL A 63 -4.90 -10.39 5.27
CA VAL A 63 -6.36 -10.57 5.39
C VAL A 63 -6.75 -12.02 5.09
N ASN A 64 -6.27 -12.58 3.98
CA ASN A 64 -6.52 -13.99 3.63
C ASN A 64 -5.97 -14.98 4.66
N ALA A 65 -4.89 -14.63 5.34
CA ALA A 65 -4.31 -15.42 6.44
C ALA A 65 -5.05 -15.23 7.78
N GLY A 66 -6.13 -14.44 7.83
CA GLY A 66 -6.94 -14.20 9.03
C GLY A 66 -6.26 -13.32 10.09
N ARG A 67 -5.17 -12.61 9.74
CA ARG A 67 -4.45 -11.72 10.66
C ARG A 67 -5.06 -10.32 10.76
N LEU A 68 -5.92 -9.96 9.83
CA LEU A 68 -6.58 -8.67 9.76
C LEU A 68 -7.92 -8.86 9.04
N SER A 69 -9.00 -8.21 9.50
CA SER A 69 -10.24 -8.24 8.73
C SER A 69 -10.15 -7.32 7.51
N LEU A 70 -10.95 -7.61 6.48
CA LEU A 70 -11.03 -6.77 5.29
C LEU A 70 -11.53 -5.37 5.62
N GLU A 71 -12.53 -5.28 6.48
CA GLU A 71 -13.10 -4.00 6.94
C GLU A 71 -12.02 -3.15 7.64
N ARG A 72 -11.20 -3.80 8.49
CA ARG A 72 -10.11 -3.09 9.17
C ARG A 72 -9.03 -2.63 8.20
N PHE A 73 -8.68 -3.44 7.21
CA PHE A 73 -7.76 -3.03 6.15
C PHE A 73 -8.29 -1.83 5.36
N VAL A 74 -9.57 -1.87 4.97
CA VAL A 74 -10.22 -0.75 4.26
C VAL A 74 -10.26 0.51 5.15
N ASP A 75 -10.56 0.37 6.43
CA ASP A 75 -10.53 1.50 7.37
C ASP A 75 -9.13 2.14 7.42
N LEU A 76 -8.09 1.34 7.60
CA LEU A 76 -6.69 1.79 7.70
C LEU A 76 -6.15 2.47 6.42
N THR A 77 -6.75 2.22 5.26
CA THR A 77 -6.27 2.73 3.96
C THR A 77 -7.22 3.75 3.32
N SER A 78 -8.42 3.93 3.84
CA SER A 78 -9.47 4.79 3.27
C SER A 78 -10.10 5.71 4.30
N ALA A 79 -10.98 5.19 5.17
CA ALA A 79 -11.71 6.01 6.13
C ALA A 79 -10.82 6.53 7.29
N GLY A 80 -9.83 5.77 7.72
CA GLY A 80 -8.85 6.19 8.73
C GLY A 80 -8.03 7.41 8.29
N PRO A 81 -7.36 7.37 7.14
CA PRO A 81 -6.70 8.56 6.58
C PRO A 81 -7.63 9.76 6.42
N GLN A 82 -8.87 9.52 5.96
CA GLN A 82 -9.85 10.60 5.81
C GLN A 82 -10.17 11.28 7.15
N ARG A 83 -10.40 10.49 8.20
CA ARG A 83 -10.66 11.03 9.55
C ARG A 83 -9.47 11.75 10.14
N LEU A 84 -8.27 11.17 9.98
CA LEU A 84 -7.04 11.70 10.58
C LEU A 84 -6.61 13.01 9.94
N PHE A 85 -6.67 13.09 8.61
CA PHE A 85 -6.17 14.23 7.83
C PHE A 85 -7.26 15.21 7.38
N GLY A 86 -8.53 14.94 7.66
CA GLY A 86 -9.63 15.81 7.28
C GLY A 86 -9.90 15.89 5.77
N PHE A 87 -9.70 14.80 5.02
CA PHE A 87 -9.94 14.79 3.58
C PHE A 87 -11.43 14.98 3.27
N VAL A 88 -11.75 15.95 2.44
CA VAL A 88 -13.13 16.21 1.99
C VAL A 88 -13.45 15.35 0.76
N GLY A 89 -14.58 14.63 0.80
CA GLY A 89 -15.08 13.84 -0.33
C GLY A 89 -14.28 12.59 -0.67
N LYS A 90 -13.46 12.09 0.25
CA LYS A 90 -12.61 10.90 0.08
C LYS A 90 -12.89 9.84 1.16
N GLY A 91 -12.42 8.62 0.93
CA GLY A 91 -12.35 7.55 1.94
C GLY A 91 -13.66 6.79 2.19
N ARG A 92 -14.74 7.07 1.46
CA ARG A 92 -16.03 6.38 1.60
C ARG A 92 -16.71 6.19 0.24
N ILE A 93 -17.46 5.11 0.13
CA ILE A 93 -18.40 4.88 -0.98
C ILE A 93 -19.74 5.49 -0.57
N ALA A 94 -19.98 6.75 -0.94
CA ALA A 94 -21.19 7.48 -0.61
C ALA A 94 -21.51 8.54 -1.67
N ALA A 95 -22.77 8.91 -1.80
CA ALA A 95 -23.18 10.01 -2.71
C ALA A 95 -22.49 11.32 -2.28
N GLY A 96 -21.96 12.07 -3.26
CA GLY A 96 -21.20 13.29 -3.04
C GLY A 96 -19.70 13.09 -2.78
N TYR A 97 -19.24 11.85 -2.69
CA TYR A 97 -17.82 11.52 -2.61
C TYR A 97 -17.21 11.26 -3.99
N ASP A 98 -15.92 11.47 -4.12
CA ASP A 98 -15.21 11.11 -5.34
C ASP A 98 -15.28 9.58 -5.56
N ALA A 99 -15.51 9.20 -6.81
CA ALA A 99 -15.58 7.79 -7.20
C ALA A 99 -14.15 7.22 -7.38
N ASP A 100 -13.45 7.04 -6.26
CA ASP A 100 -12.12 6.45 -6.19
C ASP A 100 -12.23 5.03 -5.64
N PHE A 101 -11.87 4.04 -6.45
CA PHE A 101 -11.99 2.64 -6.08
C PHE A 101 -10.74 1.85 -6.43
N THR A 102 -10.37 0.93 -5.55
CA THR A 102 -9.46 -0.17 -5.87
C THR A 102 -10.28 -1.46 -5.95
N LEU A 103 -10.22 -2.13 -7.09
CA LEU A 103 -10.84 -3.44 -7.29
C LEU A 103 -9.81 -4.52 -6.98
N VAL A 104 -10.20 -5.49 -6.17
CA VAL A 104 -9.31 -6.57 -5.76
C VAL A 104 -9.93 -7.94 -6.03
N ASP A 105 -9.12 -8.88 -6.49
CA ASP A 105 -9.46 -10.30 -6.50
C ASP A 105 -8.85 -10.96 -5.27
N MET A 106 -9.70 -11.30 -4.30
CA MET A 106 -9.27 -11.89 -3.04
C MET A 106 -8.73 -13.33 -3.17
N LYS A 107 -8.98 -13.99 -4.30
CA LYS A 107 -8.55 -15.39 -4.54
C LYS A 107 -7.32 -15.49 -5.42
N ARG A 108 -7.03 -14.45 -6.19
CA ARG A 108 -5.88 -14.42 -7.11
C ARG A 108 -4.58 -14.51 -6.32
N SER A 109 -3.72 -15.45 -6.72
CA SER A 109 -2.41 -15.63 -6.12
C SER A 109 -1.33 -15.27 -7.15
N GLU A 110 -0.42 -14.38 -6.75
CA GLU A 110 0.65 -13.87 -7.60
C GLU A 110 1.97 -13.85 -6.85
N THR A 111 3.07 -13.95 -7.58
CA THR A 111 4.39 -13.79 -7.01
C THR A 111 4.92 -12.39 -7.33
N ILE A 112 5.22 -11.64 -6.29
CA ILE A 112 5.84 -10.31 -6.41
C ILE A 112 7.23 -10.49 -7.04
N ARG A 113 7.55 -9.69 -8.06
CA ARG A 113 8.82 -9.71 -8.78
C ARG A 113 9.38 -8.31 -8.92
N ASP A 114 10.72 -8.21 -8.99
CA ASP A 114 11.40 -6.94 -9.23
C ASP A 114 11.01 -6.29 -10.56
N ASP A 115 10.79 -7.09 -11.60
CA ASP A 115 10.36 -6.62 -12.93
C ASP A 115 8.93 -6.06 -12.96
N TRP A 116 8.08 -6.43 -11.99
CA TRP A 116 6.75 -5.84 -11.83
C TRP A 116 6.79 -4.43 -11.21
N ILE A 117 7.90 -4.05 -10.56
CA ILE A 117 8.01 -2.77 -9.84
C ILE A 117 8.14 -1.60 -10.81
N ALA A 118 7.14 -0.72 -10.83
CA ALA A 118 7.11 0.48 -11.68
C ALA A 118 8.09 1.59 -11.22
N SER A 119 8.54 1.57 -9.98
CA SER A 119 9.56 2.49 -9.48
C SER A 119 10.84 2.37 -10.29
N ARG A 120 11.49 3.50 -10.56
CA ARG A 120 12.79 3.55 -11.27
C ARG A 120 13.90 2.77 -10.55
N SER A 121 13.77 2.49 -9.27
CA SER A 121 14.71 1.65 -8.51
C SER A 121 14.66 0.18 -8.92
N ARG A 122 13.54 -0.29 -9.50
CA ARG A 122 13.32 -1.63 -10.06
C ARG A 122 13.68 -2.79 -9.14
N TRP A 123 13.41 -2.67 -7.85
CA TRP A 123 13.57 -3.75 -6.88
C TRP A 123 12.57 -3.60 -5.75
N THR A 124 12.30 -4.70 -5.04
CA THR A 124 11.48 -4.71 -3.84
C THR A 124 12.02 -5.70 -2.81
N PRO A 125 11.90 -5.42 -1.49
CA PRO A 125 12.28 -6.39 -0.47
C PRO A 125 11.37 -7.64 -0.45
N TYR A 126 10.35 -7.67 -1.29
CA TYR A 126 9.38 -8.76 -1.38
C TYR A 126 9.54 -9.61 -2.65
N ASP A 127 10.63 -9.44 -3.41
CA ASP A 127 10.89 -10.27 -4.59
C ASP A 127 10.82 -11.77 -4.26
N GLY A 128 10.17 -12.53 -5.11
CA GLY A 128 9.94 -13.97 -4.92
C GLY A 128 8.83 -14.34 -3.93
N LYS A 129 8.20 -13.37 -3.26
CA LYS A 129 7.11 -13.63 -2.31
C LYS A 129 5.79 -13.86 -3.03
N THR A 130 5.21 -15.04 -2.87
CA THR A 130 3.84 -15.32 -3.32
C THR A 130 2.84 -14.79 -2.29
N VAL A 131 1.80 -14.11 -2.79
CA VAL A 131 0.71 -13.51 -2.00
C VAL A 131 -0.63 -13.87 -2.59
N THR A 132 -1.66 -13.97 -1.75
CA THR A 132 -3.04 -14.20 -2.16
C THR A 132 -3.88 -12.96 -1.82
N GLY A 133 -4.63 -12.49 -2.82
CA GLY A 133 -5.30 -11.19 -2.84
C GLY A 133 -4.51 -10.20 -3.70
N TRP A 134 -5.10 -9.78 -4.82
CA TRP A 134 -4.41 -8.96 -5.82
C TRP A 134 -5.25 -7.80 -6.33
N PRO A 135 -4.71 -6.57 -6.44
CA PRO A 135 -5.40 -5.46 -7.06
C PRO A 135 -5.49 -5.67 -8.57
N VAL A 136 -6.69 -5.70 -9.11
CA VAL A 136 -6.97 -5.94 -10.54
C VAL A 136 -7.48 -4.70 -11.27
N GLY A 137 -7.86 -3.65 -10.54
CA GLY A 137 -8.32 -2.41 -11.15
C GLY A 137 -8.20 -1.21 -10.22
N ALA A 138 -8.04 -0.03 -10.80
CA ALA A 138 -8.12 1.24 -10.10
C ALA A 138 -8.96 2.23 -10.89
N ILE A 139 -9.87 2.90 -10.17
CA ILE A 139 -10.72 3.97 -10.67
C ILE A 139 -10.40 5.21 -9.87
N VAL A 140 -10.15 6.31 -10.54
CA VAL A 140 -9.91 7.61 -9.92
C VAL A 140 -10.92 8.60 -10.50
N ARG A 141 -11.73 9.22 -9.63
CA ARG A 141 -12.78 10.19 -10.01
C ARG A 141 -13.71 9.65 -11.10
N GLY A 142 -14.12 8.37 -10.95
CA GLY A 142 -15.01 7.68 -11.89
C GLY A 142 -14.35 7.20 -13.18
N ARG A 143 -13.05 7.44 -13.38
CA ARG A 143 -12.31 7.03 -14.57
C ARG A 143 -11.42 5.84 -14.25
N ARG A 144 -11.52 4.76 -15.04
CA ARG A 144 -10.61 3.63 -14.94
C ARG A 144 -9.20 4.07 -15.36
N VAL A 145 -8.24 3.98 -14.45
CA VAL A 145 -6.84 4.39 -14.66
C VAL A 145 -5.89 3.21 -14.72
N MET A 146 -6.27 2.07 -14.15
CA MET A 146 -5.51 0.81 -14.24
C MET A 146 -6.48 -0.36 -14.36
N TRP A 147 -6.10 -1.38 -15.14
CA TRP A 147 -6.83 -2.61 -15.28
C TRP A 147 -5.87 -3.76 -15.59
N GLU A 148 -5.97 -4.87 -14.86
CA GLU A 148 -5.11 -6.06 -15.00
C GLU A 148 -3.61 -5.74 -15.09
N GLY A 149 -3.15 -4.77 -14.27
CA GLY A 149 -1.76 -4.35 -14.23
C GLY A 149 -1.37 -3.27 -15.24
N GLU A 150 -2.22 -2.98 -16.22
CA GLU A 150 -1.95 -1.99 -17.27
C GLU A 150 -2.52 -0.62 -16.91
N VAL A 151 -1.73 0.45 -17.06
CA VAL A 151 -2.21 1.83 -16.97
C VAL A 151 -3.03 2.16 -18.22
N THR A 152 -4.32 2.44 -18.04
CA THR A 152 -5.29 2.54 -19.16
C THR A 152 -5.71 3.97 -19.50
N ALA A 153 -5.27 4.94 -18.72
CA ALA A 153 -5.66 6.35 -18.93
C ALA A 153 -4.55 7.32 -18.48
N PRO A 154 -4.48 8.52 -19.07
CA PRO A 154 -3.62 9.58 -18.56
C PRO A 154 -4.04 10.00 -17.14
N PRO A 155 -3.12 10.63 -16.37
CA PRO A 155 -3.42 11.14 -15.04
C PRO A 155 -4.65 12.06 -15.02
N ASN A 156 -5.54 11.87 -14.03
CA ASN A 156 -6.73 12.67 -13.78
C ASN A 156 -6.90 13.01 -12.30
N GLY A 157 -5.83 12.93 -11.54
CA GLY A 157 -5.80 13.32 -10.14
C GLY A 157 -6.00 14.83 -9.97
N GLU A 158 -6.64 15.22 -8.87
CA GLU A 158 -6.78 16.61 -8.44
C GLU A 158 -6.26 16.76 -7.02
N VAL A 159 -5.94 17.99 -6.65
CA VAL A 159 -5.49 18.32 -5.29
C VAL A 159 -6.62 18.00 -4.30
N VAL A 160 -6.29 17.27 -3.26
CA VAL A 160 -7.24 16.93 -2.19
C VAL A 160 -7.55 18.18 -1.36
N ARG A 161 -8.81 18.37 -1.02
CA ARG A 161 -9.26 19.42 -0.11
C ARG A 161 -9.30 18.90 1.32
N PHE A 162 -9.00 19.76 2.26
CA PHE A 162 -9.03 19.50 3.69
C PHE A 162 -10.15 20.32 4.35
N ALA A 163 -10.76 19.76 5.41
CA ALA A 163 -11.73 20.44 6.25
C ALA A 163 -11.02 21.26 7.34
#